data_579588daafbdb6c4816583d8eec81bc0
#
_entry.id   579588daafbdb6c4816583d8eec81bc0
#
_cell.length_a   1.000
_cell.length_b   1.000
_cell.length_c   1.000
_cell.angle_alpha   90.00
_cell.angle_beta   90.00
_cell.angle_gamma   90.00
#
_symmetry.space_group_name_H-M   'P 1'
#
loop_
_entity.id
_entity.type
_entity.pdbx_description
1 polymer ?
#
loop_
_entity_poly.entity_id
_entity_poly.type
_entity_poly.pdbx_seq_one_letter_code
_entity_poly.pdbx_strand_id
1 'polypeptide(L)'
;ICYYIYIIYSANKEGIKMTACKVSIIVPVYNTSKYLKNCIDSLLAQTLNEIEIIAVNDGSTDKSFEILKEYQALYPNKVYVYNTENMGVSHARNFGVTKSSGQYLWFVDSDDSVEPNACEELYNKATKDNNDLVLFSRYDVNAETNEKIGNRTFHYNQNFKLSEKPYEFLKLSPFPWNKFIKKELFDSVKFPDKIRFEDLPVSFILASKAKSIGVINDFFYNYSVQVGFLSKFNDSTCDIAKAIDYLIKNLKERDCFDLYKNEVEYITVRHFFYRFEQLLTVYGEESFELKVKLINTLFDYLEENFPKFRQNKYIKYNLPYRIYNLFAFYSSREKLLDFVAKCKDMSKEEQDEYVENIKAEYEKVKEFEFKTFDKIKEETKDADEKYFKLKKELSLKDEVLYITAQEHSLPSSMLAMIKYIKTEKNDYKQIVVANSENKAECEDRLKRYNFSDVTVIGSDNEEYIKALCEAKYIFSDRALEYFFEIKEGQKYINLQTDCISAKMAKKREMEYFEFATAQKSIIASSASVYLNEVSQNSFEKAYRCEMLPTSTVIANSPALD
;
A
#
# COMPACT_ATOMS: atom_id res chain seq x y z
N ILE A 1 44.68 -31.93 30.99
CA ILE A 1 43.68 -32.40 29.98
C ILE A 1 42.36 -32.72 30.69
N CYS A 2 42.31 -33.44 31.82
CA CYS A 2 41.08 -33.72 32.57
C CYS A 2 40.37 -32.47 33.10
N TYR A 3 41.11 -31.42 33.50
CA TYR A 3 40.54 -30.17 33.99
C TYR A 3 39.90 -29.33 32.86
N TYR A 4 40.45 -29.38 31.66
CA TYR A 4 39.86 -28.75 30.46
C TYR A 4 38.62 -29.50 29.97
N ILE A 5 38.58 -30.81 30.06
CA ILE A 5 37.41 -31.62 29.73
C ILE A 5 36.27 -31.38 30.74
N TYR A 6 36.60 -31.17 32.03
CA TYR A 6 35.60 -30.84 33.07
C TYR A 6 35.01 -29.44 32.87
N ILE A 7 35.80 -28.46 32.43
CA ILE A 7 35.29 -27.10 32.09
C ILE A 7 34.38 -27.15 30.85
N ILE A 8 34.73 -27.93 29.83
CA ILE A 8 33.88 -28.12 28.65
C ILE A 8 32.60 -28.90 29.01
N TYR A 9 32.67 -29.84 29.95
CA TYR A 9 31.51 -30.62 30.40
C TYR A 9 30.62 -29.86 31.38
N SER A 10 31.15 -28.93 32.17
CA SER A 10 30.35 -28.05 33.03
C SER A 10 29.74 -26.86 32.28
N ALA A 11 30.42 -26.34 31.26
CA ALA A 11 29.86 -25.33 30.36
C ALA A 11 28.68 -25.86 29.50
N ASN A 12 28.66 -27.18 29.23
CA ASN A 12 27.53 -27.83 28.55
C ASN A 12 26.35 -28.21 29.48
N LYS A 13 26.47 -27.99 30.80
CA LYS A 13 25.38 -28.25 31.78
C LYS A 13 24.62 -27.02 32.22
N GLU A 14 25.14 -25.84 32.01
CA GLU A 14 24.29 -24.64 31.95
C GLU A 14 23.62 -24.65 30.56
N GLY A 15 22.42 -25.22 30.51
CA GLY A 15 21.62 -25.22 29.29
C GLY A 15 21.57 -23.81 28.74
N ILE A 16 22.36 -23.56 27.70
CA ILE A 16 22.10 -22.43 26.82
C ILE A 16 20.67 -22.68 26.37
N LYS A 17 19.69 -21.98 26.98
CA LYS A 17 18.36 -21.85 26.42
C LYS A 17 18.60 -21.24 25.04
N MET A 18 18.65 -22.08 24.02
CA MET A 18 18.58 -21.57 22.66
C MET A 18 17.28 -20.76 22.61
N THR A 19 17.45 -19.45 22.63
CA THR A 19 16.30 -18.56 22.44
C THR A 19 15.66 -18.95 21.13
N ALA A 20 14.36 -19.27 21.16
CA ALA A 20 13.66 -19.72 19.96
C ALA A 20 13.83 -18.66 18.88
N CYS A 21 14.17 -19.06 17.67
CA CYS A 21 14.32 -18.16 16.53
C CYS A 21 12.99 -17.43 16.29
N LYS A 22 13.05 -16.12 16.28
CA LYS A 22 11.87 -15.26 16.06
C LYS A 22 11.61 -15.05 14.58
N VAL A 23 12.67 -14.79 13.81
CA VAL A 23 12.58 -14.43 12.39
C VAL A 23 13.56 -15.23 11.57
N SER A 24 13.06 -15.89 10.52
CA SER A 24 13.90 -16.45 9.45
C SER A 24 13.87 -15.51 8.25
N ILE A 25 15.03 -14.98 7.88
CA ILE A 25 15.21 -14.15 6.70
C ILE A 25 15.67 -15.07 5.57
N ILE A 26 14.87 -15.16 4.51
CA ILE A 26 15.13 -16.03 3.36
C ILE A 26 15.67 -15.17 2.22
N VAL A 27 16.88 -15.48 1.77
CA VAL A 27 17.60 -14.75 0.71
C VAL A 27 17.83 -15.69 -0.47
N PRO A 28 17.05 -15.59 -1.55
CA PRO A 28 17.34 -16.28 -2.80
C PRO A 28 18.53 -15.58 -3.49
N VAL A 29 19.51 -16.35 -3.93
CA VAL A 29 20.74 -15.81 -4.51
C VAL A 29 21.02 -16.45 -5.86
N TYR A 30 21.13 -15.64 -6.92
CA TYR A 30 21.55 -16.06 -8.25
C TYR A 30 22.31 -14.95 -8.96
N ASN A 31 23.63 -15.12 -9.13
CA ASN A 31 24.51 -14.18 -9.85
C ASN A 31 24.42 -12.72 -9.34
N THR A 32 24.50 -12.52 -8.02
CA THR A 32 24.41 -11.21 -7.36
C THR A 32 25.68 -10.84 -6.58
N SER A 33 26.83 -11.42 -6.92
CA SER A 33 28.09 -11.22 -6.18
C SER A 33 28.47 -9.75 -5.95
N LYS A 34 28.05 -8.85 -6.86
CA LYS A 34 28.29 -7.40 -6.77
C LYS A 34 27.57 -6.75 -5.58
N TYR A 35 26.38 -7.23 -5.23
CA TYR A 35 25.48 -6.61 -4.25
C TYR A 35 25.39 -7.41 -2.94
N LEU A 36 25.68 -8.69 -3.00
CA LEU A 36 25.42 -9.67 -1.96
C LEU A 36 26.05 -9.33 -0.60
N LYS A 37 27.26 -8.75 -0.59
CA LYS A 37 27.91 -8.31 0.65
C LYS A 37 27.09 -7.26 1.39
N ASN A 38 26.65 -6.23 0.68
CA ASN A 38 25.81 -5.18 1.26
C ASN A 38 24.49 -5.74 1.81
N CYS A 39 23.87 -6.68 1.10
CA CYS A 39 22.66 -7.37 1.55
C CYS A 39 22.92 -8.10 2.89
N ILE A 40 23.87 -9.03 2.92
CA ILE A 40 24.14 -9.85 4.11
C ILE A 40 24.60 -8.99 5.30
N ASP A 41 25.44 -7.98 5.08
CA ASP A 41 25.88 -7.04 6.13
C ASP A 41 24.70 -6.30 6.75
N SER A 42 23.72 -5.86 5.96
CA SER A 42 22.51 -5.21 6.46
C SER A 42 21.62 -6.14 7.31
N LEU A 43 21.60 -7.43 6.97
CA LEU A 43 20.89 -8.46 7.73
C LEU A 43 21.63 -8.83 9.04
N LEU A 44 22.94 -8.82 9.03
CA LEU A 44 23.76 -9.06 10.23
C LEU A 44 23.68 -7.88 11.22
N ALA A 45 23.43 -6.67 10.71
CA ALA A 45 23.30 -5.44 11.50
C ALA A 45 21.93 -5.29 12.19
N GLN A 46 21.01 -6.27 12.06
CA GLN A 46 19.70 -6.18 12.71
C GLN A 46 19.79 -6.11 14.22
N THR A 47 19.00 -5.21 14.84
CA THR A 47 18.95 -5.02 16.31
C THR A 47 18.30 -6.21 17.02
N LEU A 48 17.41 -6.94 16.35
CA LEU A 48 16.85 -8.20 16.86
C LEU A 48 17.88 -9.32 16.73
N ASN A 49 18.29 -9.94 17.84
CA ASN A 49 19.33 -10.98 17.85
C ASN A 49 18.81 -12.37 17.46
N GLU A 50 17.55 -12.69 17.77
CA GLU A 50 16.94 -14.01 17.55
C GLU A 50 16.47 -14.19 16.10
N ILE A 51 17.39 -13.95 15.17
CA ILE A 51 17.17 -14.13 13.73
C ILE A 51 18.11 -15.18 13.16
N GLU A 52 17.68 -15.82 12.08
CA GLU A 52 18.52 -16.63 11.20
C GLU A 52 18.42 -16.10 9.76
N ILE A 53 19.53 -16.19 9.03
CA ILE A 53 19.64 -15.82 7.61
C ILE A 53 19.80 -17.11 6.81
N ILE A 54 18.83 -17.42 5.98
CA ILE A 54 18.80 -18.62 5.14
C ILE A 54 19.07 -18.18 3.69
N ALA A 55 20.33 -18.26 3.29
CA ALA A 55 20.75 -17.94 1.94
C ALA A 55 20.71 -19.18 1.06
N VAL A 56 19.91 -19.14 0.00
CA VAL A 56 19.76 -20.24 -0.96
C VAL A 56 20.40 -19.83 -2.28
N ASN A 57 21.59 -20.38 -2.54
CA ASN A 57 22.27 -20.20 -3.83
C ASN A 57 21.63 -21.10 -4.87
N ASP A 58 20.98 -20.51 -5.86
CA ASP A 58 20.26 -21.19 -6.94
C ASP A 58 21.17 -21.42 -8.15
N GLY A 59 22.33 -22.08 -7.92
CA GLY A 59 23.26 -22.44 -8.99
C GLY A 59 23.97 -21.24 -9.62
N SER A 60 24.41 -20.25 -8.82
CA SER A 60 25.18 -19.10 -9.33
C SER A 60 26.48 -19.55 -10.01
N THR A 61 26.83 -18.84 -11.08
CA THR A 61 28.06 -19.04 -11.87
C THR A 61 29.11 -17.97 -11.60
N ASP A 62 28.78 -16.97 -10.81
CA ASP A 62 29.67 -15.91 -10.35
C ASP A 62 30.21 -16.21 -8.93
N LYS A 63 30.84 -15.25 -8.27
CA LYS A 63 31.41 -15.41 -6.93
C LYS A 63 30.37 -15.41 -5.77
N SER A 64 29.07 -15.46 -6.05
CA SER A 64 28.03 -15.38 -5.03
C SER A 64 28.15 -16.51 -4.00
N PHE A 65 28.36 -17.74 -4.46
CA PHE A 65 28.45 -18.89 -3.57
C PHE A 65 29.69 -18.86 -2.66
N GLU A 66 30.84 -18.42 -3.19
CA GLU A 66 32.06 -18.22 -2.41
C GLU A 66 31.85 -17.19 -1.29
N ILE A 67 31.23 -16.05 -1.63
CA ILE A 67 30.89 -15.00 -0.66
C ILE A 67 30.00 -15.57 0.44
N LEU A 68 28.96 -16.30 0.11
CA LEU A 68 28.06 -16.90 1.10
C LEU A 68 28.79 -17.85 2.04
N LYS A 69 29.73 -18.67 1.52
CA LYS A 69 30.53 -19.58 2.35
C LYS A 69 31.43 -18.83 3.33
N GLU A 70 32.01 -17.70 2.93
CA GLU A 70 32.77 -16.84 3.82
C GLU A 70 31.90 -16.34 4.98
N TYR A 71 30.69 -15.85 4.71
CA TYR A 71 29.76 -15.40 5.75
C TYR A 71 29.29 -16.54 6.66
N GLN A 72 29.01 -17.70 6.13
CA GLN A 72 28.65 -18.87 6.95
C GLN A 72 29.80 -19.27 7.87
N ALA A 73 31.06 -19.24 7.42
CA ALA A 73 32.21 -19.54 8.24
C ALA A 73 32.42 -18.51 9.36
N LEU A 74 32.16 -17.23 9.10
CA LEU A 74 32.28 -16.16 10.08
C LEU A 74 31.09 -16.13 11.08
N TYR A 75 29.89 -16.52 10.64
CA TYR A 75 28.65 -16.47 11.43
C TYR A 75 27.89 -17.81 11.42
N PRO A 76 28.50 -18.93 11.86
CA PRO A 76 27.96 -20.28 11.67
C PRO A 76 26.65 -20.56 12.40
N ASN A 77 26.31 -19.75 13.42
CA ASN A 77 25.05 -19.87 14.17
C ASN A 77 23.97 -18.88 13.72
N LYS A 78 24.24 -18.08 12.68
CA LYS A 78 23.31 -17.04 12.20
C LYS A 78 23.07 -17.10 10.70
N VAL A 79 24.08 -17.51 9.90
CA VAL A 79 24.02 -17.60 8.46
C VAL A 79 24.05 -19.05 8.01
N TYR A 80 23.00 -19.52 7.40
CA TYR A 80 22.84 -20.87 6.86
C TYR A 80 22.80 -20.82 5.35
N VAL A 81 23.76 -21.47 4.69
CA VAL A 81 23.90 -21.44 3.24
C VAL A 81 23.53 -22.79 2.65
N TYR A 82 22.65 -22.76 1.68
CA TYR A 82 22.26 -23.94 0.91
C TYR A 82 22.58 -23.71 -0.56
N ASN A 83 23.07 -24.75 -1.23
CA ASN A 83 23.40 -24.71 -2.65
C ASN A 83 22.49 -25.69 -3.41
N THR A 84 21.79 -25.20 -4.40
CA THR A 84 20.92 -25.99 -5.28
C THR A 84 21.37 -25.85 -6.75
N GLU A 85 20.90 -26.74 -7.61
CA GLU A 85 20.93 -26.47 -9.06
C GLU A 85 20.01 -25.30 -9.38
N ASN A 86 20.27 -24.60 -10.47
CA ASN A 86 19.40 -23.49 -10.91
C ASN A 86 18.01 -24.01 -11.29
N MET A 87 17.07 -23.82 -10.39
CA MET A 87 15.66 -24.17 -10.55
C MET A 87 14.72 -22.96 -10.50
N GLY A 88 15.29 -21.76 -10.36
CA GLY A 88 14.57 -20.48 -10.33
C GLY A 88 14.20 -20.00 -8.93
N VAL A 89 13.90 -18.70 -8.83
CA VAL A 89 13.66 -17.98 -7.57
C VAL A 89 12.53 -18.60 -6.73
N SER A 90 11.47 -19.13 -7.37
CA SER A 90 10.39 -19.87 -6.69
C SER A 90 10.90 -21.04 -5.89
N HIS A 91 11.74 -21.87 -6.52
CA HIS A 91 12.35 -23.01 -5.86
C HIS A 91 13.22 -22.57 -4.68
N ALA A 92 14.09 -21.58 -4.89
CA ALA A 92 14.96 -21.08 -3.82
C ALA A 92 14.15 -20.53 -2.63
N ARG A 93 13.09 -19.75 -2.86
CA ARG A 93 12.20 -19.27 -1.79
C ARG A 93 11.47 -20.42 -1.09
N ASN A 94 10.87 -21.36 -1.83
CA ASN A 94 10.18 -22.52 -1.26
C ASN A 94 11.14 -23.39 -0.44
N PHE A 95 12.34 -23.62 -0.94
CA PHE A 95 13.37 -24.37 -0.22
C PHE A 95 13.76 -23.66 1.08
N GLY A 96 13.96 -22.35 1.04
CA GLY A 96 14.25 -21.54 2.22
C GLY A 96 13.16 -21.64 3.28
N VAL A 97 11.87 -21.64 2.89
CA VAL A 97 10.74 -21.86 3.81
C VAL A 97 10.85 -23.20 4.51
N THR A 98 11.26 -24.28 3.80
CA THR A 98 11.41 -25.61 4.43
C THR A 98 12.55 -25.67 5.45
N LYS A 99 13.55 -24.79 5.34
CA LYS A 99 14.72 -24.71 6.22
C LYS A 99 14.54 -23.75 7.38
N SER A 100 13.50 -22.91 7.35
CA SER A 100 13.24 -21.89 8.36
C SER A 100 12.81 -22.51 9.70
N SER A 101 13.23 -21.91 10.81
CA SER A 101 12.82 -22.26 12.17
C SER A 101 12.09 -21.13 12.91
N GLY A 102 12.16 -19.92 12.38
CA GLY A 102 11.55 -18.72 12.95
C GLY A 102 10.02 -18.75 12.96
N GLN A 103 9.45 -18.01 13.90
CA GLN A 103 8.00 -17.82 14.01
C GLN A 103 7.46 -17.02 12.81
N TYR A 104 8.24 -16.04 12.34
CA TYR A 104 7.93 -15.21 11.18
C TYR A 104 9.00 -15.39 10.11
N LEU A 105 8.58 -15.22 8.85
CA LEU A 105 9.44 -15.24 7.67
C LEU A 105 9.52 -13.85 7.06
N TRP A 106 10.69 -13.51 6.57
CA TRP A 106 10.91 -12.33 5.74
C TRP A 106 11.75 -12.70 4.53
N PHE A 107 11.27 -12.39 3.33
CA PHE A 107 12.04 -12.56 2.10
C PHE A 107 12.82 -11.27 1.81
N VAL A 108 14.09 -11.40 1.49
CA VAL A 108 14.95 -10.28 1.11
C VAL A 108 15.68 -10.66 -0.17
N ASP A 109 15.56 -9.86 -1.21
CA ASP A 109 16.26 -10.11 -2.46
C ASP A 109 17.74 -9.76 -2.32
N SER A 110 18.63 -10.54 -2.93
CA SER A 110 20.08 -10.50 -2.67
C SER A 110 20.81 -9.29 -3.23
N ASP A 111 20.14 -8.45 -4.00
CA ASP A 111 20.62 -7.18 -4.53
C ASP A 111 20.10 -5.95 -3.75
N ASP A 112 19.32 -6.16 -2.71
CA ASP A 112 18.71 -5.14 -1.85
C ASP A 112 19.35 -5.10 -0.46
N SER A 113 18.92 -4.16 0.38
CA SER A 113 19.32 -4.07 1.79
C SER A 113 18.16 -3.65 2.69
N VAL A 114 18.35 -3.70 4.00
CA VAL A 114 17.29 -3.41 4.97
C VAL A 114 17.75 -2.45 6.06
N GLU A 115 16.81 -1.75 6.70
CA GLU A 115 17.11 -0.86 7.83
C GLU A 115 17.44 -1.67 9.10
N PRO A 116 18.38 -1.20 9.95
CA PRO A 116 18.89 -1.98 11.08
C PRO A 116 17.85 -2.41 12.13
N ASN A 117 16.79 -1.62 12.33
CA ASN A 117 15.72 -1.89 13.30
C ASN A 117 14.53 -2.66 12.71
N ALA A 118 14.60 -3.07 11.45
CA ALA A 118 13.46 -3.61 10.72
C ALA A 118 12.87 -4.87 11.37
N CYS A 119 13.69 -5.89 11.65
CA CYS A 119 13.21 -7.13 12.26
C CYS A 119 12.57 -6.89 13.63
N GLU A 120 13.14 -6.01 14.44
CA GLU A 120 12.64 -5.70 15.78
C GLU A 120 11.27 -5.02 15.73
N GLU A 121 11.15 -3.96 14.94
CA GLU A 121 9.89 -3.21 14.79
C GLU A 121 8.77 -4.06 14.18
N LEU A 122 9.09 -4.84 13.14
CA LEU A 122 8.14 -5.73 12.49
C LEU A 122 7.69 -6.86 13.43
N TYR A 123 8.62 -7.48 14.17
CA TYR A 123 8.30 -8.51 15.14
C TYR A 123 7.46 -7.98 16.30
N ASN A 124 7.83 -6.82 16.84
CA ASN A 124 7.08 -6.16 17.92
C ASN A 124 5.65 -5.83 17.46
N LYS A 125 5.47 -5.27 16.27
CA LYS A 125 4.14 -5.00 15.69
C LYS A 125 3.33 -6.29 15.53
N ALA A 126 3.94 -7.31 14.92
CA ALA A 126 3.28 -8.58 14.65
C ALA A 126 2.81 -9.27 15.93
N THR A 127 3.65 -9.30 16.98
CA THR A 127 3.34 -9.96 18.25
C THR A 127 2.39 -9.15 19.12
N LYS A 128 2.58 -7.82 19.20
CA LYS A 128 1.72 -6.92 19.98
C LYS A 128 0.26 -6.99 19.52
N ASP A 129 0.04 -7.00 18.21
CA ASP A 129 -1.28 -6.92 17.61
C ASP A 129 -1.79 -8.28 17.12
N ASN A 130 -1.03 -9.35 17.37
CA ASN A 130 -1.31 -10.71 16.90
C ASN A 130 -1.61 -10.76 15.39
N ASN A 131 -0.74 -10.10 14.60
CA ASN A 131 -0.88 -10.08 13.16
C ASN A 131 -0.24 -11.33 12.53
N ASP A 132 -0.93 -11.94 11.57
CA ASP A 132 -0.38 -13.03 10.75
C ASP A 132 0.48 -12.48 9.60
N LEU A 133 0.24 -11.25 9.18
CA LEU A 133 0.94 -10.55 8.12
C LEU A 133 1.12 -9.07 8.50
N VAL A 134 2.35 -8.54 8.36
CA VAL A 134 2.60 -7.10 8.52
C VAL A 134 3.14 -6.54 7.21
N LEU A 135 2.53 -5.45 6.76
CA LEU A 135 2.88 -4.72 5.54
C LEU A 135 3.61 -3.43 5.92
N PHE A 136 4.58 -3.04 5.10
CA PHE A 136 5.39 -1.84 5.34
C PHE A 136 5.87 -1.21 4.03
N SER A 137 6.46 -0.02 4.14
CA SER A 137 6.94 0.77 3.01
C SER A 137 8.43 0.54 2.74
N ARG A 138 8.90 1.05 1.60
CA ARG A 138 10.29 0.94 1.16
C ARG A 138 10.91 2.28 0.80
N TYR A 139 12.22 2.32 0.78
CA TYR A 139 12.98 3.31 0.02
C TYR A 139 13.30 2.75 -1.36
N ASP A 140 13.11 3.54 -2.39
CA ASP A 140 13.72 3.33 -3.70
C ASP A 140 15.11 3.98 -3.64
N VAL A 141 16.17 3.17 -3.76
CA VAL A 141 17.57 3.61 -3.61
C VAL A 141 18.23 3.63 -4.98
N ASN A 142 18.71 4.77 -5.41
CA ASN A 142 19.49 4.86 -6.64
C ASN A 142 20.84 4.15 -6.44
N ALA A 143 21.11 3.13 -7.26
CA ALA A 143 22.30 2.28 -7.12
C ALA A 143 23.63 3.02 -7.39
N GLU A 144 23.61 4.18 -8.04
CA GLU A 144 24.80 4.99 -8.37
C GLU A 144 25.05 6.09 -7.33
N THR A 145 23.99 6.80 -6.92
CA THR A 145 24.09 7.96 -6.02
C THR A 145 23.84 7.64 -4.56
N ASN A 146 23.28 6.46 -4.25
CA ASN A 146 22.77 6.07 -2.93
C ASN A 146 21.66 7.00 -2.39
N GLU A 147 21.04 7.81 -3.23
CA GLU A 147 19.90 8.64 -2.85
C GLU A 147 18.69 7.75 -2.53
N LYS A 148 18.04 8.01 -1.39
CA LYS A 148 16.85 7.29 -0.94
C LYS A 148 15.60 8.12 -1.15
N ILE A 149 14.63 7.59 -1.89
CA ILE A 149 13.31 8.19 -2.07
C ILE A 149 12.28 7.28 -1.40
N GLY A 150 11.54 7.80 -0.43
CA GLY A 150 10.51 7.04 0.26
C GLY A 150 9.33 6.70 -0.65
N ASN A 151 9.03 5.42 -0.80
CA ASN A 151 7.88 4.91 -1.56
C ASN A 151 6.89 4.25 -0.59
N ARG A 152 5.78 4.95 -0.31
CA ARG A 152 4.76 4.51 0.62
C ARG A 152 3.71 3.66 -0.08
N THR A 153 3.55 2.44 0.42
CA THR A 153 2.48 1.53 -0.05
C THR A 153 1.16 1.81 0.67
N PHE A 154 1.23 2.18 1.95
CA PHE A 154 0.07 2.51 2.78
C PHE A 154 0.30 3.85 3.47
N HIS A 155 -0.78 4.61 3.66
CA HIS A 155 -0.71 5.94 4.25
C HIS A 155 -1.12 5.99 5.74
N TYR A 156 -1.39 4.84 6.38
CA TYR A 156 -1.82 4.77 7.78
C TYR A 156 -1.37 3.48 8.45
N ASN A 157 -1.06 3.59 9.75
CA ASN A 157 -0.88 2.43 10.61
C ASN A 157 -2.24 1.89 11.00
N GLN A 158 -2.53 0.66 10.66
CA GLN A 158 -3.79 0.03 11.05
C GLN A 158 -3.65 -1.49 11.13
N ASN A 159 -4.66 -2.11 11.75
CA ASN A 159 -4.91 -3.53 11.63
C ASN A 159 -6.24 -3.73 10.90
N PHE A 160 -6.31 -4.73 10.04
CA PHE A 160 -7.55 -5.09 9.36
C PHE A 160 -7.61 -6.58 9.03
N LYS A 161 -8.81 -7.06 8.75
CA LYS A 161 -9.03 -8.35 8.13
C LYS A 161 -9.46 -8.14 6.68
N LEU A 162 -8.80 -8.81 5.77
CA LEU A 162 -9.10 -8.66 4.35
C LEU A 162 -10.53 -9.08 4.01
N SER A 163 -11.06 -10.10 4.72
CA SER A 163 -12.46 -10.54 4.57
C SER A 163 -13.49 -9.47 4.95
N GLU A 164 -13.15 -8.57 5.86
CA GLU A 164 -14.00 -7.45 6.28
C GLU A 164 -13.81 -6.21 5.39
N LYS A 165 -12.62 -6.10 4.75
CA LYS A 165 -12.25 -4.97 3.88
C LYS A 165 -11.67 -5.48 2.55
N PRO A 166 -12.45 -6.13 1.67
CA PRO A 166 -11.94 -6.70 0.42
C PRO A 166 -11.20 -5.70 -0.47
N TYR A 167 -11.60 -4.43 -0.47
CA TYR A 167 -10.96 -3.37 -1.25
C TYR A 167 -9.49 -3.10 -0.87
N GLU A 168 -9.05 -3.48 0.35
CA GLU A 168 -7.62 -3.40 0.72
C GLU A 168 -6.75 -4.34 -0.11
N PHE A 169 -7.37 -5.35 -0.74
CA PHE A 169 -6.72 -6.23 -1.73
C PHE A 169 -6.08 -5.44 -2.88
N LEU A 170 -6.70 -4.32 -3.27
CA LEU A 170 -6.23 -3.47 -4.38
C LEU A 170 -4.92 -2.75 -4.08
N LYS A 171 -4.63 -2.53 -2.80
CA LYS A 171 -3.45 -1.81 -2.32
C LYS A 171 -2.25 -2.72 -2.10
N LEU A 172 -2.47 -4.04 -2.11
CA LEU A 172 -1.40 -5.00 -1.95
C LEU A 172 -0.43 -4.92 -3.13
N SER A 173 0.85 -4.87 -2.83
CA SER A 173 1.90 -5.05 -3.83
C SER A 173 2.17 -6.54 -4.07
N PRO A 174 2.63 -6.94 -5.25
CA PRO A 174 2.98 -8.33 -5.53
C PRO A 174 4.22 -8.80 -4.76
N PHE A 175 5.08 -7.88 -4.33
CA PHE A 175 6.41 -8.17 -3.81
C PHE A 175 6.37 -8.92 -2.47
N PRO A 176 7.12 -10.03 -2.29
CA PRO A 176 7.19 -10.75 -1.02
C PRO A 176 8.04 -10.02 0.03
N TRP A 177 9.00 -9.19 -0.40
CA TRP A 177 9.96 -8.54 0.49
C TRP A 177 9.37 -7.40 1.34
N ASN A 178 8.22 -6.80 0.96
CA ASN A 178 7.52 -5.80 1.79
C ASN A 178 6.47 -6.41 2.73
N LYS A 179 6.62 -7.68 3.03
CA LYS A 179 5.73 -8.46 3.88
C LYS A 179 6.50 -9.22 4.95
N PHE A 180 6.10 -9.06 6.19
CA PHE A 180 6.57 -9.85 7.31
C PHE A 180 5.48 -10.87 7.66
N ILE A 181 5.77 -12.16 7.56
CA ILE A 181 4.79 -13.21 7.33
C ILE A 181 4.90 -14.25 8.42
N LYS A 182 3.80 -14.54 9.12
CA LYS A 182 3.76 -15.66 10.06
C LYS A 182 3.98 -16.98 9.31
N LYS A 183 4.93 -17.78 9.75
CA LYS A 183 5.38 -18.99 9.04
C LYS A 183 4.23 -19.95 8.71
N GLU A 184 3.27 -20.11 9.62
CA GLU A 184 2.10 -20.98 9.46
C GLU A 184 1.26 -20.67 8.20
N LEU A 185 1.33 -19.43 7.67
CA LEU A 185 0.63 -19.10 6.43
C LEU A 185 1.16 -19.89 5.22
N PHE A 186 2.42 -20.35 5.28
CA PHE A 186 3.03 -21.14 4.21
C PHE A 186 2.72 -22.65 4.27
N ASP A 187 2.02 -23.15 5.27
CA ASP A 187 1.72 -24.60 5.37
C ASP A 187 1.02 -25.17 4.13
N SER A 188 0.27 -24.34 3.40
CA SER A 188 -0.44 -24.73 2.17
C SER A 188 -0.24 -23.76 1.01
N VAL A 189 0.81 -22.93 1.08
CA VAL A 189 1.13 -21.93 0.05
C VAL A 189 2.55 -22.15 -0.43
N LYS A 190 2.75 -22.14 -1.75
CA LYS A 190 4.06 -22.23 -2.37
C LYS A 190 4.16 -21.20 -3.51
N PHE A 191 5.36 -20.73 -3.75
CA PHE A 191 5.64 -20.01 -5.00
C PHE A 191 5.53 -21.00 -6.16
N PRO A 192 4.77 -20.69 -7.22
CA PRO A 192 4.64 -21.58 -8.37
C PRO A 192 5.97 -21.68 -9.13
N ASP A 193 6.36 -22.92 -9.45
CA ASP A 193 7.60 -23.16 -10.21
C ASP A 193 7.43 -22.80 -11.69
N LYS A 194 8.50 -22.30 -12.31
CA LYS A 194 8.59 -22.05 -13.76
C LYS A 194 7.52 -21.10 -14.32
N ILE A 195 6.98 -20.25 -13.49
CA ILE A 195 6.05 -19.17 -13.88
C ILE A 195 6.74 -17.86 -13.54
N ARG A 196 6.83 -16.95 -14.50
CA ARG A 196 7.23 -15.56 -14.23
C ARG A 196 6.10 -14.84 -13.50
N PHE A 197 6.42 -13.87 -12.64
CA PHE A 197 5.46 -13.18 -11.75
C PHE A 197 4.89 -14.10 -10.65
N GLU A 198 5.70 -15.02 -10.19
CA GLU A 198 5.41 -15.98 -9.13
C GLU A 198 5.04 -15.33 -7.79
N ASP A 199 5.54 -14.14 -7.57
CA ASP A 199 5.35 -13.31 -6.37
C ASP A 199 3.91 -12.77 -6.26
N LEU A 200 3.32 -12.41 -7.40
CA LEU A 200 1.97 -11.85 -7.46
C LEU A 200 0.94 -12.79 -6.80
N PRO A 201 0.71 -14.02 -7.28
CA PRO A 201 -0.31 -14.87 -6.68
C PRO A 201 -0.04 -15.16 -5.21
N VAL A 202 1.22 -15.41 -4.82
CA VAL A 202 1.58 -15.77 -3.44
C VAL A 202 1.27 -14.63 -2.48
N SER A 203 1.60 -13.40 -2.83
CA SER A 203 1.32 -12.23 -2.01
C SER A 203 -0.18 -12.07 -1.71
N PHE A 204 -1.03 -12.26 -2.71
CA PHE A 204 -2.47 -12.16 -2.55
C PHE A 204 -3.07 -13.37 -1.82
N ILE A 205 -2.55 -14.56 -2.08
CA ILE A 205 -2.96 -15.79 -1.38
C ILE A 205 -2.67 -15.69 0.12
N LEU A 206 -1.46 -15.27 0.50
CA LEU A 206 -1.07 -15.09 1.90
C LEU A 206 -1.96 -14.07 2.61
N ALA A 207 -2.24 -12.94 1.96
CA ALA A 207 -3.12 -11.92 2.51
C ALA A 207 -4.57 -12.44 2.69
N SER A 208 -5.08 -13.25 1.76
CA SER A 208 -6.42 -13.85 1.89
C SER A 208 -6.50 -14.91 3.00
N LYS A 209 -5.37 -15.53 3.39
CA LYS A 209 -5.28 -16.49 4.50
C LYS A 209 -5.14 -15.81 5.86
N ALA A 210 -4.53 -14.62 5.90
CA ALA A 210 -4.24 -13.92 7.14
C ALA A 210 -5.53 -13.54 7.88
N LYS A 211 -5.62 -13.93 9.15
CA LYS A 211 -6.74 -13.55 10.04
C LYS A 211 -6.64 -12.10 10.50
N SER A 212 -5.42 -11.57 10.54
CA SER A 212 -5.14 -10.18 10.89
C SER A 212 -3.94 -9.68 10.08
N ILE A 213 -4.11 -8.55 9.42
CA ILE A 213 -3.06 -7.85 8.67
C ILE A 213 -2.76 -6.54 9.39
N GLY A 214 -1.51 -6.37 9.81
CA GLY A 214 -1.00 -5.11 10.34
C GLY A 214 -0.32 -4.28 9.26
N VAL A 215 -0.35 -2.96 9.43
CA VAL A 215 0.40 -2.02 8.58
C VAL A 215 1.26 -1.15 9.47
N ILE A 216 2.53 -1.01 9.12
CA ILE A 216 3.44 0.01 9.64
C ILE A 216 3.78 0.96 8.50
N ASN A 217 3.50 2.25 8.70
CA ASN A 217 3.83 3.27 7.71
C ASN A 217 5.27 3.78 7.87
N ASP A 218 6.21 2.87 8.08
CA ASP A 218 7.65 3.13 8.13
C ASP A 218 8.37 2.36 7.01
N PHE A 219 9.60 2.78 6.74
CA PHE A 219 10.42 2.29 5.65
C PHE A 219 11.48 1.35 6.22
N PHE A 220 11.40 0.07 5.89
CA PHE A 220 12.34 -0.95 6.40
C PHE A 220 13.16 -1.64 5.32
N TYR A 221 12.81 -1.43 4.06
CA TYR A 221 13.42 -2.08 2.91
C TYR A 221 14.02 -1.05 1.96
N ASN A 222 15.24 -1.27 1.52
CA ASN A 222 15.98 -0.45 0.57
C ASN A 222 16.02 -1.18 -0.77
N TYR A 223 15.09 -0.85 -1.66
CA TYR A 223 15.00 -1.43 -3.00
C TYR A 223 16.01 -0.74 -3.92
N SER A 224 16.96 -1.50 -4.45
CA SER A 224 18.01 -1.00 -5.34
C SER A 224 17.49 -0.77 -6.74
N VAL A 225 17.26 0.49 -7.11
CA VAL A 225 16.83 0.85 -8.46
C VAL A 225 18.05 0.92 -9.38
N GLN A 226 18.13 -0.06 -10.29
CA GLN A 226 19.17 -0.07 -11.32
C GLN A 226 18.66 0.67 -12.57
N VAL A 227 19.39 1.68 -13.02
CA VAL A 227 19.05 2.41 -14.24
C VAL A 227 19.16 1.45 -15.44
N GLY A 228 18.06 1.28 -16.17
CA GLY A 228 18.01 0.46 -17.39
C GLY A 228 17.64 -1.01 -17.19
N PHE A 229 17.35 -1.46 -15.97
CA PHE A 229 16.86 -2.83 -15.73
C PHE A 229 15.34 -2.93 -15.98
N LEU A 230 14.96 -2.82 -17.26
CA LEU A 230 13.63 -3.24 -17.69
C LEU A 230 13.59 -4.77 -17.71
N SER A 231 12.62 -5.36 -17.02
CA SER A 231 12.41 -6.80 -17.10
C SER A 231 12.26 -7.21 -18.55
N LYS A 232 13.11 -8.13 -19.04
CA LYS A 232 13.16 -8.53 -20.45
C LYS A 232 11.78 -8.89 -20.97
N PHE A 233 11.40 -8.26 -22.09
CA PHE A 233 10.21 -8.61 -22.84
C PHE A 233 10.50 -9.87 -23.65
N ASN A 234 9.82 -10.97 -23.35
CA ASN A 234 9.99 -12.26 -24.00
C ASN A 234 8.71 -13.12 -23.83
N ASP A 235 8.72 -14.36 -24.30
CA ASP A 235 7.59 -15.28 -24.22
C ASP A 235 7.02 -15.43 -22.80
N SER A 236 7.87 -15.42 -21.77
CA SER A 236 7.43 -15.52 -20.38
C SER A 236 6.68 -14.27 -19.89
N THR A 237 6.60 -13.21 -20.70
CA THR A 237 5.75 -12.04 -20.38
C THR A 237 4.26 -12.42 -20.35
N CYS A 238 3.86 -13.44 -21.11
CA CYS A 238 2.51 -13.99 -21.09
C CYS A 238 2.21 -14.82 -19.82
N ASP A 239 3.21 -15.20 -19.03
CA ASP A 239 3.02 -15.99 -17.80
C ASP A 239 2.21 -15.25 -16.73
N ILE A 240 2.00 -13.94 -16.90
CA ILE A 240 1.11 -13.18 -16.02
C ILE A 240 -0.31 -13.79 -15.99
N ALA A 241 -0.82 -14.32 -17.09
CA ALA A 241 -2.09 -15.03 -17.14
C ALA A 241 -2.04 -16.31 -16.28
N LYS A 242 -0.96 -17.10 -16.38
CA LYS A 242 -0.76 -18.30 -15.54
C LYS A 242 -0.64 -17.96 -14.05
N ALA A 243 0.00 -16.84 -13.72
CA ALA A 243 0.10 -16.36 -12.34
C ALA A 243 -1.29 -16.01 -11.78
N ILE A 244 -2.15 -15.37 -12.59
CA ILE A 244 -3.55 -15.09 -12.21
C ILE A 244 -4.36 -16.38 -12.08
N ASP A 245 -4.19 -17.36 -12.97
CA ASP A 245 -4.85 -18.67 -12.84
C ASP A 245 -4.47 -19.37 -11.53
N TYR A 246 -3.18 -19.32 -11.19
CA TYR A 246 -2.71 -19.87 -9.92
C TYR A 246 -3.38 -19.19 -8.71
N LEU A 247 -3.54 -17.86 -8.74
CA LEU A 247 -4.27 -17.10 -7.73
C LEU A 247 -5.73 -17.56 -7.66
N ILE A 248 -6.44 -17.54 -8.79
CA ILE A 248 -7.88 -17.89 -8.86
C ILE A 248 -8.11 -19.32 -8.37
N LYS A 249 -7.29 -20.28 -8.83
CA LYS A 249 -7.36 -21.67 -8.39
C LYS A 249 -7.25 -21.78 -6.86
N ASN A 250 -6.24 -21.15 -6.28
CA ASN A 250 -6.01 -21.17 -4.83
C ASN A 250 -7.13 -20.50 -4.02
N LEU A 251 -7.74 -19.43 -4.53
CA LEU A 251 -8.90 -18.79 -3.88
C LEU A 251 -10.16 -19.67 -3.98
N LYS A 252 -10.37 -20.36 -5.11
CA LYS A 252 -11.48 -21.33 -5.29
C LYS A 252 -11.34 -22.54 -4.38
N GLU A 253 -10.14 -23.13 -4.29
CA GLU A 253 -9.86 -24.27 -3.40
C GLU A 253 -10.11 -23.96 -1.91
N ARG A 254 -10.20 -22.67 -1.55
CA ARG A 254 -10.48 -22.17 -0.20
C ARG A 254 -11.84 -21.51 -0.04
N ASP A 255 -12.72 -21.68 -1.00
CA ASP A 255 -14.09 -21.13 -1.00
C ASP A 255 -14.15 -19.61 -0.73
N CYS A 256 -13.12 -18.86 -1.13
CA CYS A 256 -13.06 -17.40 -0.92
C CYS A 256 -12.96 -16.58 -2.21
N PHE A 257 -13.00 -17.22 -3.39
CA PHE A 257 -12.92 -16.52 -4.67
C PHE A 257 -14.06 -15.51 -4.86
N ASP A 258 -15.29 -15.90 -4.54
CA ASP A 258 -16.46 -15.03 -4.76
C ASP A 258 -16.39 -13.76 -3.89
N LEU A 259 -15.78 -13.85 -2.71
CA LEU A 259 -15.55 -12.70 -1.84
C LEU A 259 -14.63 -11.66 -2.48
N TYR A 260 -13.62 -12.10 -3.25
CA TYR A 260 -12.57 -11.24 -3.84
C TYR A 260 -12.67 -11.12 -5.36
N LYS A 261 -13.75 -11.61 -5.98
CA LYS A 261 -13.88 -11.69 -7.43
C LYS A 261 -13.64 -10.36 -8.14
N ASN A 262 -14.24 -9.28 -7.65
CA ASN A 262 -14.09 -7.96 -8.27
C ASN A 262 -12.68 -7.39 -8.10
N GLU A 263 -12.05 -7.68 -6.97
CA GLU A 263 -10.69 -7.28 -6.64
C GLU A 263 -9.68 -8.04 -7.52
N VAL A 264 -9.88 -9.35 -7.68
CA VAL A 264 -9.06 -10.20 -8.57
C VAL A 264 -9.21 -9.75 -10.02
N GLU A 265 -10.42 -9.47 -10.50
CA GLU A 265 -10.66 -8.92 -11.84
C GLU A 265 -9.90 -7.60 -12.04
N TYR A 266 -9.99 -6.67 -11.08
CA TYR A 266 -9.25 -5.41 -11.12
C TYR A 266 -7.74 -5.63 -11.18
N ILE A 267 -7.19 -6.50 -10.33
CA ILE A 267 -5.75 -6.81 -10.29
C ILE A 267 -5.30 -7.41 -11.62
N THR A 268 -6.09 -8.31 -12.19
CA THR A 268 -5.82 -8.91 -13.51
C THR A 268 -5.69 -7.82 -14.56
N VAL A 269 -6.71 -6.94 -14.68
CA VAL A 269 -6.68 -5.84 -15.64
C VAL A 269 -5.49 -4.91 -15.41
N ARG A 270 -5.23 -4.53 -14.16
CA ARG A 270 -4.10 -3.66 -13.80
C ARG A 270 -2.75 -4.25 -14.26
N HIS A 271 -2.51 -5.51 -13.97
CA HIS A 271 -1.25 -6.15 -14.34
C HIS A 271 -1.13 -6.45 -15.82
N PHE A 272 -2.24 -6.75 -16.52
CA PHE A 272 -2.24 -6.88 -17.96
C PHE A 272 -1.94 -5.55 -18.65
N PHE A 273 -2.51 -4.46 -18.14
CA PHE A 273 -2.25 -3.13 -18.70
C PHE A 273 -0.81 -2.67 -18.48
N TYR A 274 -0.19 -3.04 -17.37
CA TYR A 274 1.26 -2.84 -17.22
C TYR A 274 2.07 -3.62 -18.27
N ARG A 275 1.59 -4.79 -18.72
CA ARG A 275 2.24 -5.50 -19.84
C ARG A 275 1.98 -4.80 -21.16
N PHE A 276 0.79 -4.28 -21.40
CA PHE A 276 0.51 -3.49 -22.60
C PHE A 276 1.33 -2.19 -22.63
N GLU A 277 1.55 -1.55 -21.50
CA GLU A 277 2.43 -0.38 -21.41
C GLU A 277 3.87 -0.70 -21.86
N GLN A 278 4.37 -1.89 -21.57
CA GLN A 278 5.69 -2.30 -22.04
C GLN A 278 5.79 -2.35 -23.56
N LEU A 279 4.69 -2.57 -24.29
CA LEU A 279 4.69 -2.56 -25.76
C LEU A 279 5.14 -1.22 -26.34
N LEU A 280 4.91 -0.13 -25.61
CA LEU A 280 5.28 1.22 -26.04
C LEU A 280 6.80 1.43 -26.07
N THR A 281 7.55 0.66 -25.30
CA THR A 281 9.01 0.81 -25.13
C THR A 281 9.81 -0.38 -25.65
N VAL A 282 9.18 -1.31 -26.35
CA VAL A 282 9.84 -2.45 -27.01
C VAL A 282 9.94 -2.16 -28.49
N TYR A 283 11.14 -2.26 -29.05
CA TYR A 283 11.47 -1.87 -30.42
C TYR A 283 11.88 -3.07 -31.27
N GLY A 284 11.88 -2.87 -32.57
CA GLY A 284 12.40 -3.80 -33.59
C GLY A 284 11.38 -4.84 -34.09
N GLU A 285 11.56 -5.24 -35.33
CA GLU A 285 10.70 -6.18 -36.03
C GLU A 285 10.64 -7.56 -35.35
N GLU A 286 11.76 -8.02 -34.78
CA GLU A 286 11.84 -9.31 -34.05
C GLU A 286 10.86 -9.41 -32.90
N SER A 287 10.43 -8.27 -32.35
CA SER A 287 9.46 -8.21 -31.25
C SER A 287 8.00 -8.26 -31.71
N PHE A 288 7.72 -8.10 -33.00
CA PHE A 288 6.36 -7.95 -33.55
C PHE A 288 5.45 -9.14 -33.21
N GLU A 289 5.88 -10.36 -33.56
CA GLU A 289 5.08 -11.56 -33.29
C GLU A 289 4.81 -11.77 -31.81
N LEU A 290 5.79 -11.46 -30.97
CA LEU A 290 5.67 -11.56 -29.52
C LEU A 290 4.69 -10.52 -28.96
N LYS A 291 4.69 -9.29 -29.49
CA LYS A 291 3.72 -8.24 -29.11
C LYS A 291 2.30 -8.66 -29.47
N VAL A 292 2.09 -9.16 -30.70
CA VAL A 292 0.79 -9.66 -31.16
C VAL A 292 0.32 -10.83 -30.31
N LYS A 293 1.22 -11.78 -30.01
CA LYS A 293 0.94 -12.91 -29.14
C LYS A 293 0.51 -12.44 -27.74
N LEU A 294 1.23 -11.50 -27.14
CA LEU A 294 0.88 -10.96 -25.82
C LEU A 294 -0.51 -10.33 -25.83
N ILE A 295 -0.79 -9.44 -26.79
CA ILE A 295 -2.09 -8.76 -26.91
C ILE A 295 -3.21 -9.81 -26.98
N ASN A 296 -3.11 -10.76 -27.90
CA ASN A 296 -4.15 -11.76 -28.08
C ASN A 296 -4.31 -12.64 -26.83
N THR A 297 -3.23 -13.18 -26.29
CA THR A 297 -3.28 -14.03 -25.09
C THR A 297 -3.97 -13.33 -23.92
N LEU A 298 -3.64 -12.07 -23.64
CA LEU A 298 -4.19 -11.37 -22.49
C LEU A 298 -5.64 -10.90 -22.73
N PHE A 299 -6.01 -10.54 -23.97
CA PHE A 299 -7.41 -10.23 -24.28
C PHE A 299 -8.30 -11.46 -24.32
N ASP A 300 -7.82 -12.59 -24.89
CA ASP A 300 -8.56 -13.86 -24.85
C ASP A 300 -8.85 -14.25 -23.40
N TYR A 301 -7.84 -14.11 -22.53
CA TYR A 301 -7.99 -14.37 -21.11
C TYR A 301 -9.05 -13.47 -20.45
N LEU A 302 -9.02 -12.15 -20.73
CA LEU A 302 -10.00 -11.20 -20.17
C LEU A 302 -11.42 -11.49 -20.67
N GLU A 303 -11.57 -11.78 -21.96
CA GLU A 303 -12.87 -12.05 -22.58
C GLU A 303 -13.48 -13.37 -22.08
N GLU A 304 -12.64 -14.38 -21.82
CA GLU A 304 -13.06 -15.67 -21.29
C GLU A 304 -13.41 -15.59 -19.79
N ASN A 305 -12.53 -15.02 -18.99
CA ASN A 305 -12.66 -15.07 -17.53
C ASN A 305 -13.36 -13.86 -16.92
N PHE A 306 -13.29 -12.70 -17.58
CA PHE A 306 -13.81 -11.42 -17.10
C PHE A 306 -14.48 -10.60 -18.22
N PRO A 307 -15.51 -11.11 -18.91
CA PRO A 307 -16.10 -10.48 -20.10
C PRO A 307 -16.64 -9.06 -19.87
N LYS A 308 -16.92 -8.73 -18.60
CA LYS A 308 -17.42 -7.40 -18.20
C LYS A 308 -16.35 -6.55 -17.50
N PHE A 309 -15.05 -6.86 -17.66
CA PHE A 309 -13.98 -6.17 -16.94
C PHE A 309 -14.02 -4.65 -17.05
N ARG A 310 -14.46 -4.10 -18.19
CA ARG A 310 -14.62 -2.65 -18.40
C ARG A 310 -15.69 -2.01 -17.48
N GLN A 311 -16.59 -2.83 -16.93
CA GLN A 311 -17.64 -2.40 -16.01
C GLN A 311 -17.25 -2.62 -14.55
N ASN A 312 -16.07 -3.19 -14.28
CA ASN A 312 -15.60 -3.39 -12.93
C ASN A 312 -15.55 -2.06 -12.16
N LYS A 313 -16.16 -2.08 -10.98
CA LYS A 313 -16.32 -0.90 -10.13
C LYS A 313 -14.99 -0.21 -9.77
N TYR A 314 -13.90 -0.97 -9.66
CA TYR A 314 -12.59 -0.45 -9.31
C TYR A 314 -11.80 0.08 -10.51
N ILE A 315 -11.99 -0.49 -11.68
CA ILE A 315 -11.26 -0.08 -12.89
C ILE A 315 -11.51 1.39 -13.19
N LYS A 316 -12.77 1.80 -13.06
CA LYS A 316 -13.17 3.17 -13.37
C LYS A 316 -12.57 4.23 -12.42
N TYR A 317 -12.13 3.82 -11.19
CA TYR A 317 -11.88 4.78 -10.12
C TYR A 317 -10.54 4.58 -9.38
N ASN A 318 -9.91 3.39 -9.49
CA ASN A 318 -8.71 3.03 -8.75
C ASN A 318 -7.52 2.63 -9.61
N LEU A 319 -7.67 2.61 -10.95
CA LEU A 319 -6.50 2.43 -11.81
C LEU A 319 -5.51 3.56 -11.52
N PRO A 320 -4.22 3.27 -11.40
CA PRO A 320 -3.21 4.30 -11.37
C PRO A 320 -3.45 5.27 -12.53
N TYR A 321 -3.39 6.55 -12.25
CA TYR A 321 -3.71 7.61 -13.22
C TYR A 321 -3.04 7.39 -14.59
N ARG A 322 -1.77 7.02 -14.59
CA ARG A 322 -1.01 6.69 -15.79
C ARG A 322 -1.68 5.61 -16.65
N ILE A 323 -2.30 4.61 -16.01
CA ILE A 323 -3.02 3.54 -16.70
C ILE A 323 -4.43 3.98 -17.08
N TYR A 324 -5.10 4.79 -16.25
CA TYR A 324 -6.45 5.27 -16.54
C TYR A 324 -6.51 6.13 -17.82
N ASN A 325 -5.58 7.03 -18.02
CA ASN A 325 -5.54 7.86 -19.23
C ASN A 325 -5.25 7.04 -20.48
N LEU A 326 -4.50 5.97 -20.35
CA LEU A 326 -4.25 5.03 -21.43
C LEU A 326 -5.32 3.92 -21.49
N PHE A 327 -6.27 3.90 -20.54
CA PHE A 327 -7.29 2.86 -20.47
C PHE A 327 -8.11 2.77 -21.76
N ALA A 328 -8.53 3.88 -22.34
CA ALA A 328 -9.28 3.90 -23.60
C ALA A 328 -8.49 3.29 -24.77
N PHE A 329 -7.15 3.41 -24.73
CA PHE A 329 -6.24 2.81 -25.68
C PHE A 329 -6.00 1.33 -25.35
N TYR A 330 -5.59 1.00 -24.14
CA TYR A 330 -5.26 -0.35 -23.70
C TYR A 330 -6.48 -1.27 -23.58
N SER A 331 -7.67 -0.73 -23.43
CA SER A 331 -8.91 -1.51 -23.35
C SER A 331 -9.43 -2.00 -24.71
N SER A 332 -8.79 -1.61 -25.82
CA SER A 332 -9.16 -2.03 -27.16
C SER A 332 -8.05 -2.90 -27.77
N ARG A 333 -8.37 -4.18 -28.02
CA ARG A 333 -7.50 -5.12 -28.74
C ARG A 333 -7.09 -4.55 -30.10
N GLU A 334 -8.07 -4.00 -30.85
CA GLU A 334 -7.86 -3.46 -32.19
C GLU A 334 -6.87 -2.29 -32.18
N LYS A 335 -7.01 -1.35 -31.25
CA LYS A 335 -6.10 -0.19 -31.14
C LYS A 335 -4.66 -0.64 -30.83
N LEU A 336 -4.48 -1.63 -29.96
CA LEU A 336 -3.15 -2.13 -29.65
C LEU A 336 -2.53 -2.90 -30.81
N LEU A 337 -3.32 -3.69 -31.55
CA LEU A 337 -2.84 -4.37 -32.76
C LEU A 337 -2.48 -3.39 -33.87
N ASP A 338 -3.30 -2.35 -34.09
CA ASP A 338 -3.02 -1.27 -35.04
C ASP A 338 -1.74 -0.51 -34.66
N PHE A 339 -1.57 -0.19 -33.37
CA PHE A 339 -0.33 0.42 -32.87
C PHE A 339 0.90 -0.46 -33.19
N VAL A 340 0.85 -1.73 -32.84
CA VAL A 340 1.97 -2.66 -33.07
C VAL A 340 2.26 -2.82 -34.55
N ALA A 341 1.21 -2.87 -35.40
CA ALA A 341 1.37 -2.94 -36.85
C ALA A 341 2.03 -1.67 -37.43
N LYS A 342 1.65 -0.50 -36.94
CA LYS A 342 2.26 0.78 -37.37
C LYS A 342 3.72 0.90 -36.94
N CYS A 343 4.06 0.41 -35.73
CA CYS A 343 5.42 0.49 -35.21
C CYS A 343 6.36 -0.60 -35.77
N LYS A 344 5.87 -1.51 -36.59
CA LYS A 344 6.66 -2.67 -37.05
C LYS A 344 7.97 -2.29 -37.73
N ASP A 345 7.90 -1.32 -38.64
CA ASP A 345 9.01 -0.89 -39.48
C ASP A 345 9.62 0.45 -39.04
N MET A 346 9.20 0.97 -37.88
CA MET A 346 9.71 2.23 -37.31
C MET A 346 11.07 2.03 -36.65
N SER A 347 11.95 3.01 -36.83
CA SER A 347 13.11 3.16 -35.96
C SER A 347 12.70 3.42 -34.51
N LYS A 348 13.65 3.31 -33.58
CA LYS A 348 13.37 3.64 -32.17
C LYS A 348 12.91 5.08 -32.02
N GLU A 349 13.57 6.01 -32.68
CA GLU A 349 13.28 7.44 -32.62
C GLU A 349 11.87 7.75 -33.17
N GLU A 350 11.49 7.12 -34.29
CA GLU A 350 10.15 7.28 -34.88
C GLU A 350 9.05 6.69 -33.98
N GLN A 351 9.32 5.52 -33.37
CA GLN A 351 8.37 4.93 -32.41
C GLN A 351 8.23 5.79 -31.15
N ASP A 352 9.33 6.31 -30.61
CA ASP A 352 9.30 7.21 -29.44
C ASP A 352 8.49 8.47 -29.75
N GLU A 353 8.69 9.10 -30.91
CA GLU A 353 7.91 10.26 -31.35
C GLU A 353 6.41 9.91 -31.51
N TYR A 354 6.11 8.75 -32.11
CA TYR A 354 4.72 8.29 -32.23
C TYR A 354 4.05 8.04 -30.88
N VAL A 355 4.76 7.42 -29.95
CA VAL A 355 4.29 7.20 -28.57
C VAL A 355 4.06 8.51 -27.84
N GLU A 356 4.97 9.49 -27.97
CA GLU A 356 4.80 10.80 -27.37
C GLU A 356 3.59 11.55 -27.96
N ASN A 357 3.32 11.43 -29.26
CA ASN A 357 2.13 11.99 -29.89
C ASN A 357 0.84 11.34 -29.33
N ILE A 358 0.82 10.01 -29.16
CA ILE A 358 -0.31 9.32 -28.52
C ILE A 358 -0.48 9.82 -27.07
N LYS A 359 0.58 9.91 -26.31
CA LYS A 359 0.54 10.43 -24.94
C LYS A 359 0.06 11.88 -24.93
N ALA A 360 0.54 12.74 -25.82
CA ALA A 360 0.14 14.14 -25.90
C ALA A 360 -1.35 14.31 -26.22
N GLU A 361 -1.95 13.45 -27.05
CA GLU A 361 -3.39 13.44 -27.26
C GLU A 361 -4.17 13.13 -25.97
N TYR A 362 -3.69 12.19 -25.17
CA TYR A 362 -4.29 11.86 -23.87
C TYR A 362 -3.93 12.91 -22.80
N GLU A 363 -2.79 13.59 -22.92
CA GLU A 363 -2.35 14.62 -21.97
C GLU A 363 -3.05 15.97 -22.13
N LYS A 364 -3.60 16.27 -23.31
CA LYS A 364 -4.48 17.45 -23.47
C LYS A 364 -5.70 17.39 -22.56
N VAL A 365 -6.18 16.20 -22.26
CA VAL A 365 -7.22 15.96 -21.26
C VAL A 365 -6.66 16.10 -19.83
N LYS A 366 -5.35 15.94 -19.66
CA LYS A 366 -4.58 15.87 -18.41
C LYS A 366 -4.08 17.22 -17.90
N GLU A 367 -3.74 18.15 -18.76
CA GLU A 367 -3.19 19.45 -18.35
C GLU A 367 -4.13 20.21 -17.39
N PHE A 368 -5.43 19.95 -17.53
CA PHE A 368 -6.45 20.52 -16.66
C PHE A 368 -6.42 19.89 -15.24
N GLU A 369 -6.13 18.59 -15.11
CA GLU A 369 -6.30 17.86 -13.84
C GLU A 369 -5.03 17.79 -12.98
N PHE A 370 -3.83 17.90 -13.53
CA PHE A 370 -2.59 17.50 -12.83
C PHE A 370 -1.60 18.62 -12.47
N LYS A 371 -1.61 19.76 -13.14
CA LYS A 371 -0.86 20.93 -12.66
C LYS A 371 -1.23 21.28 -11.22
N THR A 372 -2.47 20.93 -10.86
CA THR A 372 -3.03 21.12 -9.53
C THR A 372 -2.47 20.11 -8.52
N PHE A 373 -2.27 18.82 -8.88
CA PHE A 373 -1.84 17.80 -7.94
C PHE A 373 -0.38 17.97 -7.49
N ASP A 374 0.54 18.14 -8.43
CA ASP A 374 1.96 18.31 -8.13
C ASP A 374 2.20 19.66 -7.42
N LYS A 375 1.48 20.71 -7.81
CA LYS A 375 1.51 22.01 -7.16
C LYS A 375 1.01 21.92 -5.71
N ILE A 376 -0.12 21.27 -5.47
CA ILE A 376 -0.67 21.09 -4.11
C ILE A 376 0.24 20.20 -3.27
N LYS A 377 0.81 19.15 -3.84
CA LYS A 377 1.77 18.30 -3.15
C LYS A 377 3.04 19.06 -2.76
N GLU A 378 3.48 19.98 -3.59
CA GLU A 378 4.61 20.87 -3.31
C GLU A 378 4.23 21.92 -2.26
N GLU A 379 3.05 22.53 -2.36
CA GLU A 379 2.51 23.50 -1.39
C GLU A 379 2.20 22.88 -0.02
N THR A 380 1.82 21.60 0.04
CA THR A 380 1.50 20.89 1.30
C THR A 380 2.67 20.13 1.90
N LYS A 381 3.83 20.07 1.24
CA LYS A 381 4.98 19.27 1.66
C LYS A 381 5.43 19.58 3.09
N ASP A 382 5.56 20.83 3.43
CA ASP A 382 5.99 21.25 4.77
C ASP A 382 4.96 20.89 5.85
N ALA A 383 3.66 21.00 5.52
CA ALA A 383 2.57 20.61 6.41
C ALA A 383 2.50 19.07 6.60
N ASP A 384 2.75 18.32 5.53
CA ASP A 384 2.83 16.86 5.52
C ASP A 384 3.98 16.36 6.42
N GLU A 385 5.20 16.84 6.20
CA GLU A 385 6.37 16.49 7.02
C GLU A 385 6.16 16.82 8.49
N LYS A 386 5.61 18.00 8.78
CA LYS A 386 5.30 18.45 10.13
C LYS A 386 4.23 17.60 10.79
N TYR A 387 3.15 17.27 10.07
CA TYR A 387 2.09 16.39 10.57
C TYR A 387 2.64 15.03 10.95
N PHE A 388 3.41 14.36 10.08
CA PHE A 388 3.95 13.04 10.38
C PHE A 388 4.96 13.03 11.52
N LYS A 389 5.72 14.11 11.70
CA LYS A 389 6.59 14.30 12.85
C LYS A 389 5.75 14.41 14.15
N LEU A 390 4.82 15.33 14.21
CA LEU A 390 3.98 15.54 15.38
C LEU A 390 3.08 14.33 15.69
N LYS A 391 2.62 13.62 14.68
CA LYS A 391 1.84 12.39 14.84
C LYS A 391 2.60 11.30 15.61
N LYS A 392 3.92 11.20 15.45
CA LYS A 392 4.79 10.26 16.19
C LYS A 392 5.08 10.74 17.61
N GLU A 393 5.25 12.03 17.80
CA GLU A 393 5.69 12.62 19.07
C GLU A 393 4.54 12.83 20.07
N LEU A 394 3.33 13.13 19.59
CA LEU A 394 2.20 13.51 20.43
C LEU A 394 1.28 12.33 20.74
N SER A 395 0.71 12.29 21.94
CA SER A 395 -0.30 11.31 22.35
C SER A 395 -1.71 11.90 22.19
N LEU A 396 -2.74 11.01 22.13
CA LEU A 396 -4.13 11.44 22.12
C LEU A 396 -4.51 12.05 23.48
N LYS A 397 -5.32 13.10 23.42
CA LYS A 397 -5.91 13.79 24.55
C LYS A 397 -7.43 13.63 24.52
N ASP A 398 -8.08 13.82 25.64
CA ASP A 398 -9.54 13.89 25.72
C ASP A 398 -10.02 15.24 25.13
N GLU A 399 -9.80 15.38 23.82
CA GLU A 399 -10.17 16.55 23.03
C GLU A 399 -11.09 16.12 21.87
N VAL A 400 -12.03 17.00 21.55
CA VAL A 400 -12.95 16.88 20.41
C VAL A 400 -12.69 18.02 19.45
N LEU A 401 -12.39 17.70 18.21
CA LEU A 401 -12.10 18.65 17.14
C LEU A 401 -13.27 18.70 16.16
N TYR A 402 -13.79 19.89 15.92
CA TYR A 402 -14.84 20.16 14.94
C TYR A 402 -14.25 20.96 13.79
N ILE A 403 -14.33 20.43 12.57
CA ILE A 403 -13.75 21.04 11.36
C ILE A 403 -14.88 21.37 10.39
N THR A 404 -15.07 22.64 10.10
CA THR A 404 -16.15 23.12 9.24
C THR A 404 -15.66 23.38 7.81
N ALA A 405 -16.58 23.28 6.83
CA ALA A 405 -16.32 23.71 5.45
C ALA A 405 -15.98 25.21 5.41
N GLN A 406 -15.09 25.59 4.48
CA GLN A 406 -14.61 26.98 4.36
C GLN A 406 -15.72 28.01 4.04
N GLU A 407 -16.81 27.57 3.43
CA GLU A 407 -17.90 28.42 2.94
C GLU A 407 -19.02 28.65 3.96
N HIS A 408 -18.98 27.98 5.12
CA HIS A 408 -20.10 28.03 6.07
C HIS A 408 -19.62 28.32 7.50
N SER A 409 -20.36 29.18 8.18
CA SER A 409 -20.28 29.33 9.62
C SER A 409 -20.61 27.99 10.30
N LEU A 410 -20.18 27.79 11.54
CA LEU A 410 -20.36 26.56 12.32
C LEU A 410 -21.80 25.99 12.16
N PRO A 411 -21.99 24.79 11.56
CA PRO A 411 -23.32 24.26 11.24
C PRO A 411 -24.14 23.94 12.48
N SER A 412 -25.46 23.95 12.37
CA SER A 412 -26.37 23.58 13.48
C SER A 412 -26.15 22.16 13.99
N SER A 413 -25.79 21.22 13.08
CA SER A 413 -25.40 19.86 13.45
C SER A 413 -24.17 19.80 14.36
N MET A 414 -23.15 20.62 14.12
CA MET A 414 -21.98 20.71 14.98
C MET A 414 -22.30 21.39 16.31
N LEU A 415 -23.14 22.42 16.29
CA LEU A 415 -23.61 23.04 17.54
C LEU A 415 -24.39 22.05 18.44
N ALA A 416 -25.24 21.22 17.83
CA ALA A 416 -25.93 20.15 18.55
C ALA A 416 -24.95 19.11 19.12
N MET A 417 -23.90 18.75 18.39
CA MET A 417 -22.84 17.86 18.89
C MET A 417 -22.06 18.50 20.03
N ILE A 418 -21.71 19.79 19.92
CA ILE A 418 -21.03 20.54 20.98
C ILE A 418 -21.89 20.53 22.26
N LYS A 419 -23.18 20.81 22.11
CA LYS A 419 -24.16 20.77 23.23
C LYS A 419 -24.22 19.39 23.87
N TYR A 420 -24.35 18.34 23.04
CA TYR A 420 -24.41 16.96 23.51
C TYR A 420 -23.15 16.55 24.29
N ILE A 421 -21.98 16.77 23.70
CA ILE A 421 -20.69 16.44 24.34
C ILE A 421 -20.54 17.21 25.67
N LYS A 422 -20.94 18.48 25.70
CA LYS A 422 -20.90 19.29 26.93
C LYS A 422 -21.82 18.75 28.00
N THR A 423 -22.97 18.21 27.64
CA THR A 423 -23.95 17.66 28.58
C THR A 423 -23.57 16.28 29.09
N GLU A 424 -23.16 15.40 28.20
CA GLU A 424 -22.98 13.97 28.49
C GLU A 424 -21.51 13.58 28.79
N LYS A 425 -20.54 14.39 28.33
CA LYS A 425 -19.09 14.10 28.36
C LYS A 425 -18.29 15.36 28.69
N ASN A 426 -18.60 16.01 29.83
CA ASN A 426 -18.05 17.31 30.19
C ASN A 426 -16.52 17.37 30.38
N ASP A 427 -15.84 16.21 30.39
CA ASP A 427 -14.39 16.12 30.59
C ASP A 427 -13.60 16.36 29.28
N TYR A 428 -14.29 16.46 28.13
CA TYR A 428 -13.62 16.68 26.85
C TYR A 428 -13.45 18.17 26.55
N LYS A 429 -12.21 18.57 26.27
CA LYS A 429 -11.95 19.90 25.72
C LYS A 429 -12.45 19.96 24.29
N GLN A 430 -13.23 20.96 23.95
CA GLN A 430 -13.84 21.14 22.64
C GLN A 430 -13.15 22.24 21.84
N ILE A 431 -12.77 21.94 20.60
CA ILE A 431 -12.02 22.84 19.71
C ILE A 431 -12.73 22.90 18.36
N VAL A 432 -13.03 24.12 17.90
CA VAL A 432 -13.57 24.38 16.55
C VAL A 432 -12.45 24.91 15.67
N VAL A 433 -12.33 24.36 14.48
CA VAL A 433 -11.41 24.84 13.44
C VAL A 433 -12.19 25.70 12.45
N ALA A 434 -11.76 26.92 12.27
CA ALA A 434 -12.33 27.87 11.32
C ALA A 434 -11.21 28.50 10.48
N ASN A 435 -11.52 28.93 9.25
CA ASN A 435 -10.58 29.75 8.48
C ASN A 435 -10.56 31.20 9.00
N SER A 436 -9.63 32.01 8.49
CA SER A 436 -9.47 33.42 8.89
C SER A 436 -10.73 34.27 8.65
N GLU A 437 -11.53 33.94 7.64
CA GLU A 437 -12.74 34.67 7.28
C GLU A 437 -13.92 34.34 8.20
N ASN A 438 -14.03 33.09 8.64
CA ASN A 438 -15.17 32.58 9.40
C ASN A 438 -14.95 32.57 10.92
N LYS A 439 -13.71 32.80 11.38
CA LYS A 439 -13.34 32.67 12.80
C LYS A 439 -14.21 33.53 13.71
N ALA A 440 -14.35 34.81 13.37
CA ALA A 440 -15.12 35.76 14.16
C ALA A 440 -16.63 35.38 14.24
N GLU A 441 -17.18 34.87 13.12
CA GLU A 441 -18.56 34.40 13.05
C GLU A 441 -18.77 33.14 13.89
N CYS A 442 -17.84 32.21 13.85
CA CYS A 442 -17.87 31.00 14.68
C CYS A 442 -17.83 31.35 16.15
N GLU A 443 -16.95 32.27 16.55
CA GLU A 443 -16.86 32.74 17.96
C GLU A 443 -18.16 33.42 18.42
N ASP A 444 -18.76 34.29 17.59
CA ASP A 444 -20.02 34.96 17.92
C ASP A 444 -21.17 33.95 18.00
N ARG A 445 -21.22 32.97 17.10
CA ARG A 445 -22.23 31.92 17.15
C ARG A 445 -22.12 31.05 18.38
N LEU A 446 -20.91 30.65 18.78
CA LEU A 446 -20.68 29.91 20.03
C LEU A 446 -21.11 30.70 21.24
N LYS A 447 -20.85 32.02 21.31
CA LYS A 447 -21.30 32.90 22.38
C LYS A 447 -22.83 32.97 22.49
N ARG A 448 -23.55 33.07 21.35
CA ARG A 448 -25.02 33.08 21.33
C ARG A 448 -25.64 31.81 21.91
N TYR A 449 -24.95 30.68 21.81
CA TYR A 449 -25.41 29.40 22.37
C TYR A 449 -24.80 29.08 23.75
N ASN A 450 -24.14 30.04 24.41
CA ASN A 450 -23.49 29.86 25.69
C ASN A 450 -22.36 28.81 25.71
N PHE A 451 -21.59 28.70 24.62
CA PHE A 451 -20.44 27.84 24.49
C PHE A 451 -19.12 28.62 24.50
N SER A 452 -18.97 29.60 25.40
CA SER A 452 -17.79 30.48 25.48
C SER A 452 -16.51 29.75 25.91
N ASP A 453 -16.60 28.54 26.40
CA ASP A 453 -15.51 27.64 26.80
C ASP A 453 -14.96 26.80 25.65
N VAL A 454 -15.60 26.81 24.47
CA VAL A 454 -15.13 26.16 23.27
C VAL A 454 -14.06 27.03 22.61
N THR A 455 -12.89 26.43 22.36
CA THR A 455 -11.76 27.15 21.75
C THR A 455 -11.92 27.19 20.23
N VAL A 456 -11.70 28.35 19.60
CA VAL A 456 -11.67 28.45 18.11
C VAL A 456 -10.24 28.68 17.65
N ILE A 457 -9.74 27.79 16.79
CA ILE A 457 -8.39 27.86 16.19
C ILE A 457 -8.47 28.08 14.67
N GLY A 458 -7.40 28.62 14.09
CA GLY A 458 -7.31 28.79 12.63
C GLY A 458 -6.96 27.51 11.91
N SER A 459 -7.49 27.30 10.70
CA SER A 459 -7.17 26.13 9.86
C SER A 459 -5.80 26.20 9.16
N ASP A 460 -5.18 27.37 9.16
CA ASP A 460 -3.95 27.72 8.45
C ASP A 460 -2.72 27.80 9.35
N ASN A 461 -2.83 27.37 10.61
CA ASN A 461 -1.77 27.50 11.59
C ASN A 461 -1.28 26.15 12.14
N GLU A 462 -0.17 26.23 12.88
CA GLU A 462 0.47 25.07 13.53
C GLU A 462 -0.41 24.40 14.58
N GLU A 463 -1.28 25.17 15.24
CA GLU A 463 -2.20 24.67 16.25
C GLU A 463 -3.19 23.69 15.69
N TYR A 464 -3.62 23.89 14.42
CA TYR A 464 -4.50 22.97 13.72
C TYR A 464 -3.85 21.60 13.46
N ILE A 465 -2.63 21.61 12.92
CA ILE A 465 -1.88 20.35 12.67
C ILE A 465 -1.66 19.59 13.98
N LYS A 466 -1.37 20.31 15.06
CA LYS A 466 -1.23 19.74 16.40
C LYS A 466 -2.56 19.15 16.90
N ALA A 467 -3.65 19.88 16.77
CA ALA A 467 -4.98 19.43 17.17
C ALA A 467 -5.43 18.18 16.40
N LEU A 468 -5.13 18.08 15.10
CA LEU A 468 -5.37 16.86 14.32
C LEU A 468 -4.62 15.65 14.88
N CYS A 469 -3.42 15.85 15.45
CA CYS A 469 -2.63 14.77 16.05
C CYS A 469 -3.06 14.38 17.46
N GLU A 470 -3.64 15.28 18.23
CA GLU A 470 -3.95 15.11 19.67
C GLU A 470 -5.42 14.78 19.94
N ALA A 471 -6.37 15.25 19.10
CA ALA A 471 -7.79 15.04 19.36
C ALA A 471 -8.19 13.56 19.25
N LYS A 472 -8.92 13.09 20.25
CA LYS A 472 -9.45 11.72 20.29
C LYS A 472 -10.64 11.52 19.36
N TYR A 473 -11.46 12.56 19.21
CA TYR A 473 -12.60 12.58 18.29
C TYR A 473 -12.48 13.76 17.35
N ILE A 474 -12.70 13.49 16.06
CA ILE A 474 -12.72 14.50 15.00
C ILE A 474 -14.06 14.42 14.30
N PHE A 475 -14.79 15.52 14.26
CA PHE A 475 -16.01 15.68 13.48
C PHE A 475 -15.75 16.67 12.34
N SER A 476 -16.06 16.29 11.11
CA SER A 476 -15.88 17.18 9.97
C SER A 476 -17.03 17.06 8.97
N ASP A 477 -17.48 18.19 8.43
CA ASP A 477 -18.43 18.30 7.32
C ASP A 477 -17.74 18.55 5.98
N ARG A 478 -16.39 18.53 5.98
CA ARG A 478 -15.56 18.61 4.77
C ARG A 478 -14.53 17.48 4.72
N ALA A 479 -13.91 17.30 3.55
CA ALA A 479 -12.74 16.44 3.45
C ALA A 479 -11.60 16.96 4.33
N LEU A 480 -10.93 16.07 5.04
CA LEU A 480 -9.70 16.39 5.75
C LEU A 480 -8.53 16.47 4.78
N GLU A 481 -7.45 17.08 5.21
CA GLU A 481 -6.24 17.28 4.43
C GLU A 481 -5.73 15.96 3.86
N TYR A 482 -5.15 16.02 2.66
CA TYR A 482 -4.64 14.85 1.95
C TYR A 482 -3.64 14.02 2.79
N PHE A 483 -2.85 14.67 3.65
CA PHE A 483 -1.88 14.01 4.52
C PHE A 483 -2.48 13.40 5.79
N PHE A 484 -3.75 13.69 6.13
CA PHE A 484 -4.36 13.20 7.36
C PHE A 484 -4.47 11.67 7.39
N GLU A 485 -4.06 11.09 8.51
CA GLU A 485 -4.17 9.67 8.80
C GLU A 485 -4.60 9.47 10.26
N ILE A 486 -5.62 8.65 10.45
CA ILE A 486 -6.15 8.36 11.79
C ILE A 486 -5.10 7.63 12.66
N LYS A 487 -5.03 7.97 13.95
CA LYS A 487 -4.22 7.26 14.95
C LYS A 487 -5.00 6.11 15.59
N GLU A 488 -4.25 5.16 16.18
CA GLU A 488 -4.87 4.14 17.02
C GLU A 488 -5.60 4.80 18.21
N GLY A 489 -6.86 4.46 18.41
CA GLY A 489 -7.71 5.06 19.44
C GLY A 489 -8.38 6.38 19.05
N GLN A 490 -7.97 7.02 17.96
CA GLN A 490 -8.64 8.20 17.40
C GLN A 490 -9.87 7.80 16.61
N LYS A 491 -10.93 8.61 16.66
CA LYS A 491 -12.16 8.42 15.87
C LYS A 491 -12.41 9.64 15.00
N TYR A 492 -12.55 9.41 13.71
CA TYR A 492 -12.95 10.43 12.75
C TYR A 492 -14.37 10.15 12.27
N ILE A 493 -15.26 11.14 12.43
CA ILE A 493 -16.67 11.07 12.05
C ILE A 493 -16.91 12.11 10.95
N ASN A 494 -17.33 11.64 9.79
CA ASN A 494 -17.67 12.47 8.65
C ASN A 494 -19.16 12.82 8.72
N LEU A 495 -19.48 14.12 8.80
CA LEU A 495 -20.83 14.64 8.90
C LEU A 495 -21.31 15.09 7.51
N GLN A 496 -22.13 14.27 6.88
CA GLN A 496 -22.72 14.61 5.57
C GLN A 496 -24.12 15.20 5.79
N THR A 497 -24.15 16.46 6.19
CA THR A 497 -25.39 17.14 6.55
C THR A 497 -26.09 17.83 5.38
N ASP A 498 -25.50 17.81 4.17
CA ASP A 498 -26.01 18.53 3.01
C ASP A 498 -26.33 17.60 1.82
N CYS A 499 -27.63 17.35 1.60
CA CYS A 499 -28.13 16.65 0.41
C CYS A 499 -27.80 17.36 -0.93
N ILE A 500 -27.52 18.65 -0.87
CA ILE A 500 -27.33 19.52 -2.04
C ILE A 500 -25.92 19.34 -2.61
N SER A 501 -24.92 19.11 -1.74
CA SER A 501 -23.53 18.94 -2.16
C SER A 501 -23.29 17.69 -3.00
N ALA A 502 -24.02 16.59 -2.75
CA ALA A 502 -23.90 15.38 -3.58
C ALA A 502 -24.41 15.55 -5.03
N LYS A 503 -25.42 16.39 -5.25
CA LYS A 503 -25.87 16.78 -6.61
C LYS A 503 -24.93 17.77 -7.27
N MET A 504 -24.29 18.64 -6.48
CA MET A 504 -23.33 19.64 -6.95
C MET A 504 -21.97 19.04 -7.29
N ALA A 505 -21.52 18.01 -6.59
CA ALA A 505 -20.30 17.27 -6.94
C ALA A 505 -20.36 16.67 -8.36
N LYS A 506 -21.55 16.29 -8.84
CA LYS A 506 -21.75 15.82 -10.21
C LYS A 506 -21.87 16.94 -11.26
N LYS A 507 -22.22 18.16 -10.84
CA LYS A 507 -22.40 19.33 -11.71
C LYS A 507 -21.22 20.29 -11.70
N ARG A 508 -20.43 20.32 -10.64
CA ARG A 508 -19.15 21.01 -10.62
C ARG A 508 -18.13 20.05 -11.23
N GLU A 509 -17.34 20.54 -12.14
CA GLU A 509 -16.07 19.96 -12.52
C GLU A 509 -15.17 20.05 -11.27
N MET A 510 -15.41 19.15 -10.28
CA MET A 510 -14.48 19.04 -9.16
C MET A 510 -13.14 18.63 -9.74
N GLU A 511 -12.11 19.37 -9.41
CA GLU A 511 -10.75 19.00 -9.73
C GLU A 511 -10.47 17.59 -9.16
N TYR A 512 -9.80 16.77 -9.92
CA TYR A 512 -9.51 15.36 -9.57
C TYR A 512 -8.94 15.21 -8.16
N PHE A 513 -8.09 16.16 -7.74
CA PHE A 513 -7.48 16.17 -6.41
C PHE A 513 -8.52 16.36 -5.29
N GLU A 514 -9.46 17.28 -5.43
CA GLU A 514 -10.54 17.48 -4.46
C GLU A 514 -11.38 16.21 -4.33
N PHE A 515 -11.68 15.57 -5.46
CA PHE A 515 -12.43 14.32 -5.48
C PHE A 515 -11.65 13.19 -4.78
N ALA A 516 -10.36 13.02 -5.09
CA ALA A 516 -9.50 12.01 -4.47
C ALA A 516 -9.30 12.26 -2.98
N THR A 517 -9.15 13.53 -2.57
CA THR A 517 -9.03 13.91 -1.15
C THR A 517 -10.33 13.67 -0.40
N ALA A 518 -11.48 14.00 -0.98
CA ALA A 518 -12.79 13.72 -0.40
C ALA A 518 -13.00 12.21 -0.24
N GLN A 519 -12.71 11.44 -1.28
CA GLN A 519 -12.82 9.98 -1.25
C GLN A 519 -11.89 9.35 -0.20
N LYS A 520 -10.63 9.80 -0.12
CA LYS A 520 -9.68 9.36 0.92
C LYS A 520 -10.19 9.67 2.33
N SER A 521 -10.73 10.87 2.53
CA SER A 521 -11.27 11.31 3.81
C SER A 521 -12.47 10.46 4.25
N ILE A 522 -13.38 10.13 3.33
CA ILE A 522 -14.52 9.24 3.60
C ILE A 522 -14.03 7.84 3.99
N ILE A 523 -13.09 7.30 3.25
CA ILE A 523 -12.48 5.97 3.51
C ILE A 523 -11.80 5.93 4.88
N ALA A 524 -11.13 7.00 5.27
CA ALA A 524 -10.46 7.12 6.56
C ALA A 524 -11.43 7.31 7.74
N SER A 525 -12.71 7.66 7.48
CA SER A 525 -13.66 7.92 8.54
C SER A 525 -14.01 6.65 9.32
N SER A 526 -14.16 6.79 10.65
CA SER A 526 -14.65 5.72 11.53
C SER A 526 -16.15 5.51 11.38
N ALA A 527 -16.87 6.56 10.99
CA ALA A 527 -18.30 6.55 10.69
C ALA A 527 -18.65 7.72 9.75
N SER A 528 -19.68 7.53 8.95
CA SER A 528 -20.31 8.60 8.17
C SER A 528 -21.76 8.77 8.61
N VAL A 529 -22.17 10.00 8.83
CA VAL A 529 -23.52 10.35 9.28
C VAL A 529 -24.28 11.03 8.13
N TYR A 530 -25.43 10.51 7.79
CA TYR A 530 -26.29 11.02 6.72
C TYR A 530 -27.65 11.43 7.26
N LEU A 531 -28.29 12.40 6.61
CA LEU A 531 -29.64 12.87 6.98
C LEU A 531 -30.73 11.80 6.76
N ASN A 532 -30.60 11.02 5.70
CA ASN A 532 -31.54 9.96 5.34
C ASN A 532 -30.93 9.05 4.26
N GLU A 533 -31.62 7.96 3.94
CA GLU A 533 -31.17 6.99 2.92
C GLU A 533 -30.98 7.60 1.52
N VAL A 534 -31.78 8.59 1.15
CA VAL A 534 -31.65 9.26 -0.15
C VAL A 534 -30.36 10.08 -0.20
N SER A 535 -30.02 10.75 0.90
CA SER A 535 -28.77 11.48 1.05
C SER A 535 -27.57 10.54 1.01
N GLN A 536 -27.64 9.42 1.74
CA GLN A 536 -26.64 8.37 1.73
C GLN A 536 -26.40 7.86 0.31
N ASN A 537 -27.45 7.35 -0.35
CA ASN A 537 -27.36 6.80 -1.69
C ASN A 537 -26.83 7.82 -2.71
N SER A 538 -27.25 9.07 -2.59
CA SER A 538 -26.82 10.14 -3.50
C SER A 538 -25.35 10.50 -3.29
N PHE A 539 -24.89 10.56 -2.04
CA PHE A 539 -23.53 10.86 -1.67
C PHE A 539 -22.58 9.72 -2.01
N GLU A 540 -22.91 8.50 -1.62
CA GLU A 540 -22.13 7.29 -1.91
C GLU A 540 -21.97 7.10 -3.43
N LYS A 541 -23.01 7.36 -4.22
CA LYS A 541 -22.94 7.37 -5.69
C LYS A 541 -22.08 8.51 -6.24
N ALA A 542 -22.18 9.70 -5.66
CA ALA A 542 -21.40 10.86 -6.13
C ALA A 542 -19.89 10.66 -5.90
N TYR A 543 -19.51 10.19 -4.72
CA TYR A 543 -18.12 9.91 -4.35
C TYR A 543 -17.70 8.45 -4.57
N ARG A 544 -18.63 7.61 -5.05
CA ARG A 544 -18.37 6.23 -5.41
C ARG A 544 -17.86 5.37 -4.25
N CYS A 545 -18.45 5.64 -3.09
CA CYS A 545 -18.12 4.97 -1.84
C CYS A 545 -19.14 3.89 -1.46
N GLU A 546 -20.06 3.51 -2.36
CA GLU A 546 -21.17 2.54 -2.16
C GLU A 546 -20.74 1.19 -1.58
N MET A 547 -19.46 0.97 -1.51
CA MET A 547 -18.87 -0.32 -1.21
C MET A 547 -17.92 -0.31 -0.02
N LEU A 548 -17.80 0.84 0.62
CA LEU A 548 -16.90 0.95 1.76
C LEU A 548 -17.65 0.55 3.02
N PRO A 549 -17.14 -0.39 3.82
CA PRO A 549 -17.71 -0.74 5.10
C PRO A 549 -17.39 0.35 6.13
N THR A 550 -17.90 1.56 5.89
CA THR A 550 -17.93 2.58 6.92
C THR A 550 -19.15 2.30 7.80
N SER A 551 -19.01 2.43 9.11
CA SER A 551 -20.16 2.43 9.99
C SER A 551 -21.05 3.59 9.58
N THR A 552 -22.18 3.29 8.94
CA THR A 552 -23.12 4.30 8.47
C THR A 552 -24.16 4.53 9.54
N VAL A 553 -24.37 5.80 9.87
CA VAL A 553 -25.44 6.21 10.78
C VAL A 553 -26.39 7.10 9.98
N ILE A 554 -27.61 6.65 9.82
CA ILE A 554 -28.70 7.48 9.31
C ILE A 554 -29.32 8.18 10.52
N ALA A 555 -29.14 9.46 10.64
CA ALA A 555 -29.73 10.27 11.70
C ALA A 555 -30.54 11.40 11.07
N ASN A 556 -31.74 11.64 11.58
CA ASN A 556 -32.40 12.90 11.31
C ASN A 556 -31.48 14.04 11.71
N SER A 557 -31.43 15.11 10.92
CA SER A 557 -30.58 16.26 11.23
C SER A 557 -30.82 16.67 12.68
N PRO A 558 -29.79 16.72 13.52
CA PRO A 558 -29.94 17.26 14.85
C PRO A 558 -30.20 18.76 14.71
N ALA A 559 -31.47 19.14 14.53
CA ALA A 559 -31.88 20.52 14.60
C ALA A 559 -31.78 20.99 16.05
N LEU A 560 -31.20 22.15 16.27
CA LEU A 560 -31.39 22.88 17.52
C LEU A 560 -32.78 23.49 17.44
N ASP A 561 -33.75 22.88 18.13
CA ASP A 561 -35.05 23.51 18.36
C ASP A 561 -34.89 24.76 19.21
#